data_0112b7fadd1bb19e09c23a4e0f813a76
#
_entry.id   0112b7fadd1bb19e09c23a4e0f813a76
#
_cell.length_a   1.000
_cell.length_b   1.000
_cell.length_c   1.000
_cell.angle_alpha   90.00
_cell.angle_beta   90.00
_cell.angle_gamma   90.00
#
_symmetry.space_group_name_H-M   'P 1'
#
loop_
_entity.id
_entity.type
_entity.pdbx_description
1 polymer ?
#
loop_
_entity_poly.entity_id
_entity_poly.type
_entity_poly.pdbx_seq_one_letter_code
_entity_poly.pdbx_strand_id
1 'polypeptide(L)' 'FFYHGGYGYGQILVVIGEKVTIRFDNGNVQTFTIENLIKSYRFRFL' A
#
# COMPACT_ATOMS: atom_id res chain seq x y z
N PHE A 1 -5.04 2.34 -8.09
CA PHE A 1 -3.59 2.12 -8.05
C PHE A 1 -2.94 2.97 -6.98
N PHE A 2 -1.74 2.63 -6.68
CA PHE A 2 -1.06 3.09 -5.50
C PHE A 2 0.45 3.05 -5.76
N TYR A 3 1.18 4.02 -5.26
CA TYR A 3 2.63 4.09 -5.42
C TYR A 3 3.31 4.25 -4.07
N HIS A 4 4.37 3.47 -3.86
CA HIS A 4 5.23 3.58 -2.69
C HIS A 4 6.67 3.78 -3.12
N GLY A 5 7.34 4.79 -2.58
CA GLY A 5 8.71 5.14 -2.98
C GLY A 5 9.74 4.04 -2.80
N GLY A 6 9.51 3.09 -1.87
CA GLY A 6 10.40 1.95 -1.65
C GLY A 6 10.00 0.70 -2.40
N TYR A 7 8.70 0.48 -2.63
CA TYR A 7 8.17 -0.75 -3.23
C TYR A 7 7.72 -0.60 -4.68
N GLY A 8 7.49 0.63 -5.13
CA GLY A 8 6.99 0.89 -6.47
C GLY A 8 5.47 0.92 -6.56
N TYR A 9 4.96 0.58 -7.72
CA TYR A 9 3.51 0.56 -7.94
C TYR A 9 2.87 -0.67 -7.34
N GLY A 10 1.68 -0.49 -6.82
CA GLY A 10 0.94 -1.56 -6.20
C GLY A 10 -0.56 -1.46 -6.41
N GLN A 11 -1.25 -2.52 -6.03
CA GLN A 11 -2.69 -2.62 -6.14
C GLN A 11 -3.26 -3.11 -4.81
N ILE A 12 -4.31 -2.47 -4.35
CA ILE A 12 -4.99 -2.88 -3.12
C ILE A 12 -5.76 -4.17 -3.40
N LEU A 13 -5.43 -5.22 -2.65
CA LEU A 13 -6.10 -6.52 -2.77
C LEU A 13 -7.30 -6.61 -1.86
N VAL A 14 -7.14 -6.21 -0.60
CA VAL A 14 -8.19 -6.35 0.40
C VAL A 14 -8.01 -5.31 1.49
N VAL A 15 -9.14 -4.86 2.04
CA VAL A 15 -9.19 -3.96 3.18
C VAL A 15 -10.01 -4.65 4.27
N ILE A 16 -9.39 -4.88 5.43
CA ILE A 16 -10.05 -5.51 6.57
C ILE A 16 -9.85 -4.61 7.79
N GLY A 17 -10.93 -4.02 8.27
CA GLY A 17 -10.86 -3.10 9.40
C GLY A 17 -9.92 -1.94 9.10
N GLU A 18 -8.84 -1.82 9.88
CA GLU A 18 -7.85 -0.77 9.72
C GLU A 18 -6.63 -1.19 8.90
N LYS A 19 -6.64 -2.40 8.36
CA LYS A 19 -5.51 -2.96 7.63
C LYS A 19 -5.79 -3.05 6.15
N VAL A 20 -4.78 -2.70 5.36
CA VAL A 20 -4.84 -2.74 3.90
C VAL A 20 -3.72 -3.64 3.39
N THR A 21 -4.08 -4.64 2.59
CA THR A 21 -3.11 -5.53 1.96
C THR A 21 -2.89 -5.07 0.51
N ILE A 22 -1.63 -4.86 0.16
CA ILE A 22 -1.24 -4.34 -1.15
C ILE A 22 -0.28 -5.31 -1.80
N ARG A 23 -0.54 -5.61 -3.06
CA ARG A 23 0.38 -6.36 -3.91
C ARG A 23 1.12 -5.39 -4.82
N PHE A 24 2.45 -5.42 -4.76
CA PHE A 24 3.30 -4.57 -5.59
C PHE A 24 3.72 -5.28 -6.88
N ASP A 25 4.10 -4.50 -7.89
CA ASP A 25 4.47 -5.00 -9.21
C ASP A 25 5.63 -5.99 -9.18
N ASN A 26 6.51 -5.87 -8.20
CA ASN A 26 7.64 -6.81 -8.03
C ASN A 26 7.23 -8.15 -7.41
N GLY A 27 5.95 -8.37 -7.15
CA GLY A 27 5.43 -9.58 -6.57
C GLY A 27 5.34 -9.59 -5.04
N ASN A 28 5.82 -8.56 -4.36
CA ASN A 28 5.70 -8.44 -2.92
C ASN A 28 4.27 -8.15 -2.51
N VAL A 29 3.84 -8.80 -1.43
CA VAL A 29 2.54 -8.53 -0.79
C VAL A 29 2.81 -8.06 0.62
N GLN A 30 2.32 -6.88 0.95
CA GLN A 30 2.52 -6.26 2.25
C GLN A 30 1.20 -5.79 2.83
N THR A 31 1.10 -5.84 4.15
CA THR A 31 -0.06 -5.33 4.87
C THR A 31 0.34 -4.10 5.66
N PHE A 32 -0.41 -3.02 5.47
CA PHE A 32 -0.20 -1.75 6.16
C PHE A 32 -1.46 -1.36 6.92
N THR A 33 -1.27 -0.58 7.99
CA THR A 33 -2.42 0.06 8.64
C THR A 33 -2.82 1.30 7.84
N ILE A 34 -4.09 1.64 7.85
CA ILE A 34 -4.60 2.85 7.19
C ILE A 34 -3.90 4.09 7.75
N GLU A 35 -3.67 4.12 9.06
CA GLU A 35 -2.96 5.20 9.71
C GLU A 35 -1.55 5.40 9.13
N ASN A 36 -0.81 4.32 8.92
CA ASN A 36 0.51 4.39 8.32
C ASN A 36 0.46 4.91 6.89
N LEU A 37 -0.53 4.52 6.12
CA LEU A 37 -0.70 5.00 4.74
C LEU A 37 -0.94 6.51 4.71
N ILE A 38 -1.75 7.01 5.63
CA ILE A 38 -2.07 8.44 5.69
C ILE A 38 -0.86 9.27 6.13
N LYS A 39 -0.09 8.77 7.08
CA LYS A 39 1.05 9.49 7.65
C LYS A 39 2.33 9.39 6.83
N SER A 40 2.43 8.41 5.95
CA SER A 40 3.66 8.17 5.21
C SER A 40 3.77 9.07 3.99
N TYR A 41 4.93 9.73 3.82
CA TYR A 41 5.25 10.51 2.63
C TYR A 41 5.51 9.67 1.40
N ARG A 42 5.75 8.37 1.60
CA ARG A 42 6.14 7.46 0.51
C ARG A 42 4.95 6.91 -0.25
N PHE A 43 3.74 7.06 0.30
CA PHE A 43 2.53 6.52 -0.30
C PHE A 43 1.79 7.60 -1.09
N ARG A 44 1.40 7.24 -2.31
CA ARG A 44 0.58 8.10 -3.15
C ARG A 44 -0.53 7.27 -3.77
N PHE A 45 -1.73 7.80 -3.71
CA PHE A 45 -2.88 7.22 -4.39
C PHE A 45 -2.98 7.84 -5.78
N LEU A 46 -3.08 6.98 -6.76
CA LEU A 46 -3.14 7.39 -8.17
C LEU A 46 -4.55 7.27 -8.74
#